data_0eaaa26c3302b72bc3d5596ab0f78a43
#
_entry.id   0eaaa26c3302b72bc3d5596ab0f78a43
#
_cell.length_a   1.000
_cell.length_b   1.000
_cell.length_c   1.000
_cell.angle_alpha   90.00
_cell.angle_beta   90.00
_cell.angle_gamma   90.00
#
_symmetry.space_group_name_H-M   'P 1'
#
loop_
_entity.id
_entity.type
_entity.pdbx_description
1 polymer ?
#
loop_
_entity_poly.entity_id
_entity_poly.type
_entity_poly.pdbx_seq_one_letter_code
_entity_poly.pdbx_strand_id
1 'polypeptide(L)'
;MMEIRNLTPHAIHVLGEDSQVVLTLPASGVVARAATSRSCVGAVDVDGVAVPVNATSFGDVTGLPDPQPGVAFVVSAITAQAVRDRDDVFIVDDSVRDADGRIIGC
;
A
#
# COMPACT_ATOMS: atom_id res chain seq x y z
N MET A 1 13.15 -20.82 4.12
CA MET A 1 13.52 -19.48 3.66
C MET A 1 12.26 -18.77 3.21
N MET A 2 12.04 -17.53 3.65
CA MET A 2 10.87 -16.78 3.27
C MET A 2 11.11 -16.06 1.94
N GLU A 3 10.16 -16.16 1.02
CA GLU A 3 10.14 -15.38 -0.20
C GLU A 3 9.28 -14.14 0.01
N ILE A 4 9.76 -12.99 -0.47
CA ILE A 4 9.01 -11.73 -0.44
C ILE A 4 8.72 -11.33 -1.88
N ARG A 5 7.44 -11.14 -2.19
CA ARG A 5 7.00 -10.69 -3.52
C ARG A 5 6.49 -9.27 -3.44
N ASN A 6 7.00 -8.42 -4.30
CA ASN A 6 6.61 -7.02 -4.38
C ASN A 6 5.46 -6.87 -5.39
N LEU A 7 4.25 -6.66 -4.87
CA LEU A 7 3.04 -6.48 -5.68
C LEU A 7 2.67 -5.00 -5.83
N THR A 8 3.66 -4.12 -5.70
CA THR A 8 3.50 -2.69 -6.00
C THR A 8 4.04 -2.41 -7.40
N PRO A 9 3.67 -1.24 -8.02
CA PRO A 9 4.14 -0.94 -9.37
C PRO A 9 5.61 -0.49 -9.44
N HIS A 10 6.29 -0.34 -8.30
CA HIS A 10 7.65 0.18 -8.24
C HIS A 10 8.57 -0.76 -7.46
N ALA A 11 9.86 -0.74 -7.80
CA ALA A 11 10.85 -1.40 -6.97
C ALA A 11 10.92 -0.75 -5.59
N ILE A 12 11.17 -1.55 -4.55
CA ILE A 12 11.26 -1.09 -3.18
C ILE A 12 12.71 -1.25 -2.72
N HIS A 13 13.30 -0.15 -2.25
CA HIS A 13 14.62 -0.15 -1.65
C HIS A 13 14.48 -0.13 -0.14
N VAL A 14 14.84 -1.23 0.52
CA VAL A 14 14.80 -1.33 1.97
C VAL A 14 16.12 -0.79 2.52
N LEU A 15 16.03 0.18 3.41
CA LEU A 15 17.20 0.87 3.97
C LEU A 15 17.48 0.37 5.39
N GLY A 16 18.77 0.25 5.69
CA GLY A 16 19.23 -0.02 7.04
C GLY A 16 19.31 1.27 7.88
N GLU A 17 19.81 1.15 9.10
CA GLU A 17 19.88 2.25 10.05
C GLU A 17 20.73 3.41 9.56
N ASP A 18 21.71 3.14 8.71
CA ASP A 18 22.63 4.14 8.13
C ASP A 18 22.13 4.70 6.80
N SER A 19 20.88 4.45 6.44
CA SER A 19 20.25 4.88 5.19
C SER A 19 20.90 4.26 3.94
N GLN A 20 21.58 3.13 4.10
CA GLN A 20 22.11 2.38 2.96
C GLN A 20 21.13 1.30 2.54
N VAL A 21 21.03 1.06 1.23
CA VAL A 21 20.17 0.02 0.70
C VAL A 21 20.70 -1.35 1.11
N VAL A 22 19.93 -2.07 1.91
CA VAL A 22 20.28 -3.42 2.36
C VAL A 22 19.56 -4.50 1.55
N LEU A 23 18.46 -4.14 0.88
CA LEU A 23 17.68 -5.08 0.08
C LEU A 23 16.91 -4.29 -0.97
N THR A 24 16.88 -4.78 -2.20
CA THR A 24 16.03 -4.24 -3.26
C THR A 24 15.02 -5.30 -3.66
N LEU A 25 13.74 -4.93 -3.58
CA LEU A 25 12.64 -5.77 -4.02
C LEU A 25 12.14 -5.23 -5.37
N PRO A 26 12.54 -5.84 -6.48
CA PRO A 26 12.06 -5.38 -7.78
C PRO A 26 10.57 -5.63 -7.93
N ALA A 27 9.91 -4.81 -8.74
CA ALA A 27 8.50 -5.04 -9.07
C ALA A 27 8.35 -6.42 -9.74
N SER A 28 7.39 -7.21 -9.27
CA SER A 28 7.20 -8.57 -9.79
C SER A 28 6.53 -8.62 -11.16
N GLY A 29 5.97 -7.50 -11.61
CA GLY A 29 5.15 -7.45 -12.82
C GLY A 29 3.66 -7.67 -12.55
N VAL A 30 3.31 -8.04 -11.33
CA VAL A 30 1.92 -8.17 -10.87
C VAL A 30 1.68 -7.13 -9.79
N VAL A 31 0.58 -6.40 -9.89
CA VAL A 31 0.21 -5.37 -8.92
C VAL A 31 -1.11 -5.77 -8.26
N ALA A 32 -1.10 -5.87 -6.93
CA ALA A 32 -2.31 -6.10 -6.17
C ALA A 32 -3.05 -4.77 -5.98
N ARG A 33 -4.32 -4.74 -6.32
CA ARG A 33 -5.15 -3.55 -6.24
C ARG A 33 -6.46 -3.85 -5.55
N ALA A 34 -6.93 -2.90 -4.74
CA ALA A 34 -8.26 -2.95 -4.15
C ALA A 34 -9.20 -2.06 -4.96
N ALA A 35 -10.37 -2.57 -5.27
CA ALA A 35 -11.43 -1.75 -5.83
C ALA A 35 -11.90 -0.76 -4.77
N THR A 36 -12.11 0.49 -5.16
CA THR A 36 -12.63 1.51 -4.26
C THR A 36 -13.93 2.07 -4.82
N SER A 37 -14.87 2.36 -3.93
CA SER A 37 -16.10 3.06 -4.30
C SER A 37 -16.33 4.22 -3.34
N ARG A 38 -16.82 5.32 -3.88
CA ARG A 38 -17.17 6.51 -3.10
C ARG A 38 -18.66 6.76 -3.22
N SER A 39 -19.29 7.04 -2.10
CA SER A 39 -20.71 7.41 -2.07
C SER A 39 -20.89 8.64 -1.20
N CYS A 40 -21.80 9.51 -1.63
CA CYS A 40 -22.16 10.68 -0.83
C CYS A 40 -23.04 10.21 0.32
N VAL A 41 -22.60 10.43 1.56
CA VAL A 41 -23.34 10.03 2.76
C VAL A 41 -24.04 11.18 3.43
N GLY A 42 -23.85 12.39 2.94
CA GLY A 42 -24.48 13.58 3.50
C GLY A 42 -23.82 14.85 3.05
N ALA A 43 -24.15 15.94 3.70
CA ALA A 43 -23.54 17.24 3.45
C ALA A 43 -23.41 18.01 4.76
N VAL A 44 -22.40 18.85 4.85
CA VAL A 44 -22.17 19.75 5.97
C VAL A 44 -22.34 21.19 5.46
N ASP A 45 -23.09 21.99 6.20
CA ASP A 45 -23.25 23.40 5.88
C ASP A 45 -22.09 24.20 6.46
N VAL A 46 -21.30 24.82 5.58
CA VAL A 46 -20.15 25.64 5.96
C VAL A 46 -20.35 27.02 5.34
N ASP A 47 -20.56 28.05 6.19
CA ASP A 47 -20.76 29.42 5.78
C ASP A 47 -21.87 29.59 4.70
N GLY A 48 -22.96 28.83 4.84
CA GLY A 48 -24.08 28.90 3.90
C GLY A 48 -23.88 28.06 2.65
N VAL A 49 -22.79 27.30 2.56
CA VAL A 49 -22.50 26.40 1.42
C VAL A 49 -22.61 24.95 1.86
N ALA A 50 -23.40 24.16 1.14
CA ALA A 50 -23.49 22.73 1.40
C ALA A 50 -22.26 22.03 0.81
N VAL A 51 -21.43 21.46 1.69
CA VAL A 51 -20.23 20.70 1.29
C VAL A 51 -20.57 19.22 1.37
N PRO A 52 -20.48 18.47 0.24
CA PRO A 52 -20.78 17.05 0.27
C PRO A 52 -19.74 16.27 1.07
N VAL A 53 -20.20 15.28 1.81
CA VAL A 53 -19.36 14.35 2.55
C VAL A 53 -19.45 12.98 1.89
N ASN A 54 -18.32 12.43 1.50
CA ASN A 54 -18.25 11.14 0.83
C ASN A 54 -17.63 10.10 1.76
N ALA A 55 -18.12 8.87 1.66
CA ALA A 55 -17.49 7.72 2.27
C ALA A 55 -16.81 6.89 1.19
N THR A 56 -15.62 6.39 1.48
CA THR A 56 -14.88 5.49 0.60
C THR A 56 -14.92 4.09 1.20
N SER A 57 -15.31 3.11 0.40
CA SER A 57 -15.25 1.71 0.78
C SER A 57 -14.30 0.97 -0.14
N PHE A 58 -13.68 -0.09 0.41
CA PHE A 58 -12.76 -0.94 -0.34
C PHE A 58 -13.49 -2.22 -0.69
N GLY A 59 -13.44 -2.58 -1.97
CA GLY A 59 -14.08 -3.78 -2.49
C GLY A 59 -13.09 -4.91 -2.72
N ASP A 60 -13.31 -5.67 -3.78
CA ASP A 60 -12.49 -6.84 -4.09
C ASP A 60 -11.05 -6.46 -4.41
N VAL A 61 -10.13 -7.33 -4.01
CA VAL A 61 -8.71 -7.20 -4.32
C VAL A 61 -8.38 -8.11 -5.50
N THR A 62 -7.71 -7.54 -6.49
CA THR A 62 -7.22 -8.28 -7.66
C THR A 62 -5.70 -8.31 -7.66
N GLY A 63 -5.11 -9.35 -8.23
CA GLY A 63 -3.67 -9.48 -8.34
C GLY A 63 -2.97 -9.98 -7.09
N LEU A 64 -3.69 -10.29 -6.01
CA LEU A 64 -3.12 -10.85 -4.79
C LEU A 64 -3.32 -12.37 -4.81
N PRO A 65 -2.21 -13.14 -4.87
CA PRO A 65 -2.32 -14.60 -4.85
C PRO A 65 -2.84 -15.15 -3.52
N ASP A 66 -3.31 -16.37 -3.53
CA ASP A 66 -3.68 -17.08 -2.30
C ASP A 66 -2.47 -17.26 -1.39
N PRO A 67 -2.69 -17.41 -0.07
CA PRO A 67 -1.58 -17.65 0.86
C PRO A 67 -0.77 -18.88 0.47
N GLN A 68 0.55 -18.74 0.54
CA GLN A 68 1.50 -19.82 0.23
C GLN A 68 2.50 -19.94 1.36
N PRO A 69 2.88 -21.18 1.76
CA PRO A 69 3.87 -21.35 2.82
C PRO A 69 5.20 -20.67 2.46
N GLY A 70 5.72 -19.89 3.40
CA GLY A 70 7.02 -19.22 3.23
C GLY A 70 7.02 -18.04 2.27
N VAL A 71 5.86 -17.55 1.86
CA VAL A 71 5.75 -16.41 0.94
C VAL A 71 5.05 -15.24 1.64
N ALA A 72 5.66 -14.06 1.57
CA ALA A 72 5.08 -12.80 2.03
C ALA A 72 4.86 -11.89 0.83
N PHE A 73 3.81 -11.09 0.88
CA PHE A 73 3.44 -10.16 -0.18
C PHE A 73 3.50 -8.73 0.33
N VAL A 74 4.16 -7.85 -0.41
CA VAL A 74 4.20 -6.41 -0.13
C VAL A 74 3.24 -5.72 -1.08
N VAL A 75 2.32 -4.94 -0.53
CA VAL A 75 1.25 -4.26 -1.27
C VAL A 75 1.16 -2.81 -0.82
N SER A 76 0.34 -2.03 -1.52
CA SER A 76 0.03 -0.67 -1.09
C SER A 76 -0.81 -0.68 0.20
N ALA A 77 -0.76 0.43 0.95
CA ALA A 77 -1.52 0.54 2.19
C ALA A 77 -3.03 0.37 1.98
N ILE A 78 -3.56 0.88 0.88
CA ILE A 78 -4.99 0.75 0.54
C ILE A 78 -5.36 -0.72 0.33
N THR A 79 -4.53 -1.45 -0.41
CA THR A 79 -4.76 -2.89 -0.65
C THR A 79 -4.68 -3.67 0.65
N ALA A 80 -3.72 -3.36 1.52
CA ALA A 80 -3.58 -4.03 2.82
C ALA A 80 -4.80 -3.82 3.70
N GLN A 81 -5.40 -2.63 3.67
CA GLN A 81 -6.62 -2.36 4.44
C GLN A 81 -7.81 -3.20 3.98
N ALA A 82 -7.86 -3.57 2.71
CA ALA A 82 -8.92 -4.41 2.17
C ALA A 82 -8.77 -5.88 2.55
N VAL A 83 -7.60 -6.30 3.01
CA VAL A 83 -7.29 -7.71 3.36
C VAL A 83 -6.68 -7.81 4.75
N ARG A 84 -7.26 -7.12 5.73
CA ARG A 84 -6.72 -7.09 7.10
C ARG A 84 -6.65 -8.45 7.80
N ASP A 85 -7.45 -9.40 7.34
CA ASP A 85 -7.47 -10.75 7.87
C ASP A 85 -6.31 -11.62 7.37
N ARG A 86 -5.50 -11.10 6.43
CA ARG A 86 -4.33 -11.79 5.91
C ARG A 86 -3.10 -11.43 6.73
N ASP A 87 -2.38 -12.41 7.20
CA ASP A 87 -1.15 -12.23 7.99
C ASP A 87 0.13 -12.35 7.15
N ASP A 88 -0.01 -12.64 5.87
CA ASP A 88 1.09 -12.74 4.92
C ASP A 88 1.25 -11.49 4.05
N VAL A 89 0.48 -10.44 4.33
CA VAL A 89 0.46 -9.19 3.58
C VAL A 89 1.10 -8.08 4.41
N PHE A 90 2.03 -7.35 3.80
CA PHE A 90 2.80 -6.30 4.45
C PHE A 90 2.77 -5.03 3.62
N ILE A 91 3.04 -3.92 4.28
CA ILE A 91 3.25 -2.63 3.64
C ILE A 91 4.63 -2.11 4.03
N VAL A 92 5.13 -1.15 3.27
CA VAL A 92 6.32 -0.41 3.68
C VAL A 92 5.98 0.45 4.89
N ASP A 93 6.96 0.61 5.78
CA ASP A 93 6.81 1.43 6.98
C ASP A 93 7.20 2.88 6.66
N ASP A 94 8.18 3.43 7.34
CA ASP A 94 8.56 4.81 7.13
C ASP A 94 9.27 5.01 5.80
N SER A 95 8.90 6.09 5.09
CA SER A 95 9.63 6.53 3.90
C SER A 95 10.87 7.31 4.31
N VAL A 96 12.00 7.02 3.68
CA VAL A 96 13.24 7.75 3.89
C VAL A 96 13.44 8.71 2.72
N ARG A 97 13.71 9.97 3.04
CA ARG A 97 13.87 11.03 2.05
C ARG A 97 15.30 11.54 2.06
N ASP A 98 15.77 12.00 0.90
CA ASP A 98 17.05 12.68 0.79
C ASP A 98 16.94 14.16 1.22
N ALA A 99 18.04 14.92 1.09
CA ALA A 99 18.08 16.32 1.47
C ALA A 99 17.12 17.20 0.63
N ASP A 100 16.75 16.76 -0.57
CA ASP A 100 15.82 17.46 -1.46
C ASP A 100 14.36 17.04 -1.23
N GLY A 101 14.11 16.17 -0.26
CA GLY A 101 12.76 15.70 0.06
C GLY A 101 12.25 14.56 -0.81
N ARG A 102 13.09 13.98 -1.66
CA ARG A 102 12.69 12.85 -2.51
C ARG A 102 12.74 11.54 -1.72
N ILE A 103 11.77 10.67 -1.95
CA ILE A 103 11.76 9.36 -1.32
C ILE A 103 12.82 8.48 -2.01
N ILE A 104 13.80 8.01 -1.22
CA ILE A 104 14.87 7.15 -1.69
C ILE A 104 14.72 5.70 -1.24
N GLY A 105 13.81 5.43 -0.31
CA GLY A 105 13.56 4.09 0.20
C GLY A 105 12.74 4.10 1.47
N CYS A 106 12.76 2.98 2.15
CA CYS A 106 11.99 2.78 3.38
C CYS A 106 12.66 1.80 4.35
#